data_87066bc487f4c31541c463904ac346a3
#
_entry.id   87066bc487f4c31541c463904ac346a3
#
_cell.length_a   1.000
_cell.length_b   1.000
_cell.length_c   1.000
_cell.angle_alpha   90.00
_cell.angle_beta   90.00
_cell.angle_gamma   90.00
#
_symmetry.space_group_name_H-M   'P 1'
#
loop_
_entity.id
_entity.type
_entity.pdbx_description
1 polymer ?
#
loop_
_entity_poly.entity_id
_entity_poly.type
_entity_poly.pdbx_seq_one_letter_code
_entity_poly.pdbx_strand_id
1 'polypeptide(L)'
;GSILAIDSVNRSRIVAPDDLRLQGDQMVYRTLCQHLSREYDHIVTTRAQRPRPVRHAIENEVGEIGQRVLIESKPKNYENKTDFRKELPVAHENHAALSTTAENVMADIANNKKLNLPILRKAVNPMVESVIRNPEAFSWLTRMKSKDDYTYNHSVSTAIWSVALGRQLGLPKRDLQSLGMGALLFDVGKMKLPEKLINNPNRFSQAEFNLIKKHVEYSVDIVQSIPGINDNVVEMVVTHHERHNGSGYPNGLKGNKIPLFGKI
;
A
#
# COMPACT_ATOMS: atom_id res chain seq x y z
N GLY A 1 0.47 0.12 10.49
CA GLY A 1 1.32 -0.82 9.91
C GLY A 1 2.55 -0.30 9.20
N SER A 2 2.46 0.09 7.95
CA SER A 2 3.63 0.48 7.13
C SER A 2 4.32 1.75 7.61
N ILE A 3 3.59 2.72 8.11
CA ILE A 3 4.15 3.95 8.70
C ILE A 3 4.95 3.66 9.98
N LEU A 4 4.47 2.72 10.81
CA LEU A 4 5.18 2.26 12.01
C LEU A 4 6.43 1.42 11.69
N ALA A 5 6.50 0.77 10.53
CA ALA A 5 7.69 0.02 10.12
C ALA A 5 8.85 0.94 9.71
N ILE A 6 8.56 2.14 9.19
CA ILE A 6 9.59 3.16 8.91
C ILE A 6 10.11 3.76 10.24
N ASP A 7 9.22 3.96 11.21
CA ASP A 7 9.58 4.48 12.55
C ASP A 7 10.57 3.55 13.30
N SER A 8 10.46 2.24 13.11
CA SER A 8 11.37 1.28 13.76
C SER A 8 12.81 1.29 13.22
N VAL A 9 13.04 1.85 12.04
CA VAL A 9 14.36 1.92 11.40
C VAL A 9 15.09 3.22 11.72
N ASN A 10 14.39 4.27 12.12
CA ASN A 10 14.96 5.61 12.31
C ASN A 10 14.50 6.27 13.62
N ARG A 11 14.45 5.52 14.72
CA ARG A 11 14.03 6.03 16.06
C ARG A 11 14.74 7.27 16.55
N SER A 12 15.89 7.62 16.01
CA SER A 12 16.68 8.77 16.43
C SER A 12 16.38 10.08 15.71
N ARG A 13 15.48 10.10 14.70
CA ARG A 13 15.26 11.30 13.86
C ARG A 13 13.81 11.71 13.58
N ILE A 14 12.83 10.94 14.02
CA ILE A 14 11.41 11.30 13.89
C ILE A 14 10.80 11.39 15.30
N VAL A 15 11.40 12.19 16.16
CA VAL A 15 10.71 12.75 17.32
C VAL A 15 10.23 14.11 16.85
N ALA A 16 8.96 14.19 16.50
CA ALA A 16 8.35 15.48 16.22
C ALA A 16 8.38 16.32 17.50
N PRO A 17 8.80 17.59 17.44
CA PRO A 17 8.65 18.51 18.56
C PRO A 17 7.18 18.55 19.01
N ASP A 18 6.94 18.77 20.30
CA ASP A 18 5.60 18.71 20.92
C ASP A 18 4.57 19.66 20.28
N ASP A 19 5.00 20.70 19.61
CA ASP A 19 4.18 21.69 18.90
C ASP A 19 3.56 21.16 17.60
N LEU A 20 3.97 19.98 17.13
CA LEU A 20 3.49 19.36 15.89
C LEU A 20 2.29 18.44 16.08
N ARG A 21 1.76 18.31 17.29
CA ARG A 21 0.63 17.41 17.59
C ARG A 21 -0.64 17.72 16.80
N LEU A 22 -0.86 18.95 16.36
CA LEU A 22 -2.03 19.35 15.55
C LEU A 22 -1.82 19.24 14.03
N GLN A 23 -0.56 19.11 13.57
CA GLN A 23 -0.20 18.98 12.16
C GLN A 23 0.63 17.69 11.87
N GLY A 24 0.82 16.86 12.89
CA GLY A 24 1.78 15.75 12.89
C GLY A 24 1.63 14.83 11.69
N ASP A 25 0.41 14.40 11.40
CA ASP A 25 0.17 13.44 10.31
C ASP A 25 0.43 14.01 8.92
N GLN A 26 0.11 15.31 8.70
CA GLN A 26 0.41 15.97 7.42
C GLN A 26 1.91 16.14 7.22
N MET A 27 2.62 16.45 8.31
CA MET A 27 4.05 16.66 8.22
C MET A 27 4.82 15.35 8.08
N VAL A 28 4.41 14.31 8.77
CA VAL A 28 4.96 12.94 8.59
C VAL A 28 4.69 12.47 7.17
N TYR A 29 3.47 12.64 6.66
CA TYR A 29 3.12 12.29 5.29
C TYR A 29 3.95 13.09 4.26
N ARG A 30 4.06 14.42 4.42
CA ARG A 30 4.88 15.27 3.53
C ARG A 30 6.36 14.86 3.57
N THR A 31 6.90 14.63 4.76
CA THR A 31 8.30 14.20 4.93
C THR A 31 8.54 12.84 4.29
N LEU A 32 7.62 11.89 4.48
CA LEU A 32 7.67 10.58 3.85
C LEU A 32 7.58 10.70 2.32
N CYS A 33 6.63 11.48 1.81
CA CYS A 33 6.50 11.75 0.38
C CYS A 33 7.76 12.39 -0.22
N GLN A 34 8.35 13.37 0.49
CA GLN A 34 9.60 14.01 0.04
C GLN A 34 10.78 13.05 0.05
N HIS A 35 10.87 12.19 1.06
CA HIS A 35 11.94 11.20 1.15
C HIS A 35 11.82 10.16 0.03
N LEU A 36 10.66 9.59 -0.15
CA LEU A 36 10.41 8.60 -1.20
C LEU A 36 10.49 9.21 -2.61
N SER A 37 10.07 10.48 -2.80
CA SER A 37 10.27 11.19 -4.06
C SER A 37 11.74 11.37 -4.38
N ARG A 38 12.57 11.73 -3.40
CA ARG A 38 14.04 11.86 -3.60
C ARG A 38 14.69 10.52 -3.95
N GLU A 39 14.28 9.44 -3.28
CA GLU A 39 14.76 8.10 -3.62
C GLU A 39 14.31 7.70 -5.03
N TYR A 40 13.07 8.00 -5.38
CA TYR A 40 12.53 7.73 -6.71
C TYR A 40 13.26 8.54 -7.78
N ASP A 41 13.44 9.85 -7.57
CA ASP A 41 14.19 10.73 -8.48
C ASP A 41 15.65 10.29 -8.62
N HIS A 42 16.27 9.87 -7.52
CA HIS A 42 17.63 9.34 -7.55
C HIS A 42 17.72 8.06 -8.39
N ILE A 43 16.77 7.14 -8.24
CA ILE A 43 16.69 5.93 -9.06
C ILE A 43 16.50 6.28 -10.54
N VAL A 44 15.59 7.20 -10.85
CA VAL A 44 15.30 7.65 -12.22
C VAL A 44 16.51 8.39 -12.83
N THR A 45 17.09 9.35 -12.08
CA THR A 45 18.22 10.15 -12.54
C THR A 45 19.49 9.33 -12.73
N THR A 46 19.80 8.45 -11.78
CA THR A 46 20.96 7.54 -11.87
C THR A 46 20.83 6.61 -13.08
N ARG A 47 19.62 6.28 -13.48
CA ARG A 47 19.33 5.42 -14.62
C ARG A 47 19.45 6.14 -15.96
N ALA A 48 19.03 7.41 -16.04
CA ALA A 48 19.16 8.22 -17.24
C ALA A 48 20.63 8.50 -17.63
N GLN A 49 21.53 8.45 -16.66
CA GLN A 49 22.97 8.73 -16.86
C GLN A 49 23.82 7.49 -17.17
N ARG A 50 23.25 6.27 -17.18
CA ARG A 50 24.02 5.04 -17.38
C ARG A 50 23.98 4.55 -18.83
N PRO A 51 25.11 4.19 -19.42
CA PRO A 51 25.17 3.61 -20.79
C PRO A 51 24.47 2.24 -20.86
N ARG A 52 23.92 1.91 -22.03
CA ARG A 52 23.15 0.69 -22.35
C ARG A 52 23.66 -0.67 -21.82
N PRO A 53 24.97 -0.93 -21.61
CA PRO A 53 25.44 -2.24 -21.16
C PRO A 53 25.03 -2.61 -19.72
N VAL A 54 24.64 -1.63 -18.89
CA VAL A 54 24.22 -1.87 -17.50
C VAL A 54 22.81 -2.47 -17.39
N ARG A 55 22.05 -2.47 -18.48
CA ARG A 55 20.70 -3.03 -18.54
C ARG A 55 20.67 -4.51 -18.12
N HIS A 56 21.60 -5.32 -18.61
CA HIS A 56 21.68 -6.75 -18.27
C HIS A 56 22.09 -7.06 -16.82
N ALA A 57 22.93 -6.23 -16.22
CA ALA A 57 23.37 -6.46 -14.84
C ALA A 57 22.26 -6.16 -13.81
N ILE A 58 21.38 -5.20 -14.13
CA ILE A 58 20.23 -4.85 -13.27
C ILE A 58 19.10 -5.86 -13.45
N GLU A 59 18.93 -6.42 -14.64
CA GLU A 59 17.92 -7.45 -14.95
C GLU A 59 18.12 -8.74 -14.13
N ASN A 60 19.33 -9.04 -13.71
CA ASN A 60 19.64 -10.19 -12.86
C ASN A 60 19.49 -9.92 -11.35
N GLU A 61 19.39 -8.66 -10.92
CA GLU A 61 19.34 -8.30 -9.49
C GLU A 61 17.94 -7.91 -8.98
N VAL A 62 17.04 -7.52 -9.88
CA VAL A 62 15.66 -7.12 -9.56
C VAL A 62 14.74 -7.96 -10.43
N GLY A 63 13.81 -8.68 -9.84
CA GLY A 63 12.88 -9.51 -10.61
C GLY A 63 12.20 -8.72 -11.76
N GLU A 64 11.95 -9.36 -12.88
CA GLU A 64 11.46 -8.76 -14.13
C GLU A 64 10.23 -7.85 -13.97
N ILE A 65 9.41 -8.08 -12.96
CA ILE A 65 8.16 -7.37 -12.70
C ILE A 65 8.39 -5.98 -12.08
N GLY A 66 9.25 -5.86 -11.08
CA GLY A 66 9.57 -4.57 -10.44
C GLY A 66 10.26 -3.58 -11.39
N GLN A 67 10.88 -4.08 -12.45
CA GLN A 67 11.54 -3.25 -13.46
C GLN A 67 10.55 -2.61 -14.44
N ARG A 68 9.46 -3.28 -14.80
CA ARG A 68 8.48 -2.74 -15.77
C ARG A 68 7.83 -1.44 -15.27
N VAL A 69 7.50 -1.35 -13.98
CA VAL A 69 6.88 -0.16 -13.39
C VAL A 69 7.82 1.06 -13.44
N LEU A 70 9.12 0.84 -13.24
CA LEU A 70 10.12 1.92 -13.19
C LEU A 70 10.68 2.35 -14.56
N ILE A 71 10.57 1.50 -15.60
CA ILE A 71 11.25 1.73 -16.89
C ILE A 71 10.37 2.42 -17.92
N GLU A 72 9.06 2.23 -17.89
CA GLU A 72 8.18 2.58 -19.01
C GLU A 72 7.51 3.95 -18.93
N SER A 73 7.54 4.66 -17.81
CA SER A 73 6.87 5.95 -17.70
C SER A 73 7.71 7.02 -17.01
N LYS A 74 7.83 8.18 -17.67
CA LYS A 74 8.27 9.41 -16.97
C LYS A 74 7.28 9.68 -15.83
N PRO A 75 7.75 10.11 -14.63
CA PRO A 75 6.88 10.47 -13.53
C PRO A 75 5.84 11.49 -13.98
N LYS A 76 4.59 11.26 -13.60
CA LYS A 76 3.51 12.22 -13.90
C LYS A 76 3.48 13.30 -12.83
N ASN A 77 3.41 14.53 -13.27
CA ASN A 77 3.08 15.63 -12.36
C ASN A 77 1.54 15.69 -12.21
N TYR A 78 1.06 15.42 -11.01
CA TYR A 78 -0.37 15.49 -10.68
C TYR A 78 -0.67 16.79 -9.95
N GLU A 79 -1.44 17.65 -10.58
CA GLU A 79 -2.03 18.82 -9.94
C GLU A 79 -3.43 18.51 -9.43
N ASN A 80 -3.91 19.24 -8.40
CA ASN A 80 -5.28 19.12 -7.95
C ASN A 80 -6.21 19.72 -9.00
N LYS A 81 -7.12 18.90 -9.52
CA LYS A 81 -8.06 19.29 -10.58
C LYS A 81 -9.41 19.78 -10.04
N THR A 82 -9.69 19.50 -8.77
CA THR A 82 -10.96 19.78 -8.12
C THR A 82 -10.68 20.45 -6.78
N ASP A 83 -11.47 21.44 -6.42
CA ASP A 83 -11.45 22.03 -5.09
C ASP A 83 -11.88 21.01 -4.02
N PHE A 84 -11.30 21.11 -2.84
CA PHE A 84 -11.57 20.23 -1.70
C PHE A 84 -13.06 20.09 -1.39
N ARG A 85 -13.80 21.21 -1.34
CA ARG A 85 -15.23 21.21 -0.98
C ARG A 85 -16.09 20.50 -2.03
N LYS A 86 -15.69 20.56 -3.29
CA LYS A 86 -16.37 19.85 -4.40
C LYS A 86 -16.03 18.38 -4.43
N GLU A 87 -14.79 18.02 -4.08
CA GLU A 87 -14.36 16.62 -4.07
C GLU A 87 -14.83 15.86 -2.83
N LEU A 88 -15.04 16.53 -1.70
CA LEU A 88 -15.37 15.88 -0.43
C LEU A 88 -16.63 15.00 -0.46
N PRO A 89 -17.76 15.43 -1.05
CA PRO A 89 -18.95 14.58 -1.18
C PRO A 89 -18.67 13.32 -2.02
N VAL A 90 -17.96 13.46 -3.14
CA VAL A 90 -17.58 12.35 -4.01
C VAL A 90 -16.65 11.39 -3.31
N ALA A 91 -15.66 11.91 -2.58
CA ALA A 91 -14.76 11.10 -1.77
C ALA A 91 -15.53 10.34 -0.68
N HIS A 92 -16.53 10.94 -0.06
CA HIS A 92 -17.36 10.30 0.97
C HIS A 92 -18.14 9.11 0.41
N GLU A 93 -18.80 9.26 -0.73
CA GLU A 93 -19.51 8.15 -1.39
C GLU A 93 -18.57 7.02 -1.78
N ASN A 94 -17.45 7.36 -2.42
CA ASN A 94 -16.44 6.38 -2.83
C ASN A 94 -15.81 5.67 -1.63
N HIS A 95 -15.61 6.39 -0.53
CA HIS A 95 -15.11 5.81 0.71
C HIS A 95 -16.10 4.81 1.30
N ALA A 96 -17.40 5.14 1.35
CA ALA A 96 -18.44 4.24 1.84
C ALA A 96 -18.52 2.97 0.96
N ALA A 97 -18.50 3.12 -0.37
CA ALA A 97 -18.49 2.00 -1.31
C ALA A 97 -17.26 1.10 -1.14
N LEU A 98 -16.08 1.71 -0.94
CA LEU A 98 -14.83 0.97 -0.70
C LEU A 98 -14.87 0.21 0.63
N SER A 99 -15.39 0.82 1.69
CA SER A 99 -15.55 0.19 3.02
C SER A 99 -16.49 -1.01 2.94
N THR A 100 -17.69 -0.84 2.35
CA THR A 100 -18.66 -1.94 2.14
C THR A 100 -18.05 -3.07 1.31
N THR A 101 -17.25 -2.74 0.30
CA THR A 101 -16.57 -3.76 -0.51
C THR A 101 -15.52 -4.50 0.32
N ALA A 102 -14.75 -3.81 1.17
CA ALA A 102 -13.78 -4.44 2.05
C ALA A 102 -14.46 -5.41 3.05
N GLU A 103 -15.57 -5.01 3.65
CA GLU A 103 -16.39 -5.86 4.51
C GLU A 103 -16.87 -7.12 3.79
N ASN A 104 -17.43 -6.96 2.59
CA ASN A 104 -17.92 -8.08 1.77
C ASN A 104 -16.78 -9.02 1.37
N VAL A 105 -15.60 -8.50 1.03
CA VAL A 105 -14.39 -9.30 0.73
C VAL A 105 -14.02 -10.18 1.92
N MET A 106 -13.99 -9.62 3.12
CA MET A 106 -13.66 -10.39 4.33
C MET A 106 -14.72 -11.48 4.60
N ALA A 107 -16.00 -11.13 4.48
CA ALA A 107 -17.10 -12.08 4.64
C ALA A 107 -17.07 -13.20 3.57
N ASP A 108 -16.79 -12.88 2.33
CA ASP A 108 -16.70 -13.86 1.24
C ASP A 108 -15.54 -14.83 1.48
N ILE A 109 -14.37 -14.34 1.91
CA ILE A 109 -13.21 -15.18 2.23
C ILE A 109 -13.51 -16.09 3.42
N ALA A 110 -14.13 -15.56 4.49
CA ALA A 110 -14.53 -16.36 5.64
C ALA A 110 -15.48 -17.51 5.25
N ASN A 111 -16.34 -17.26 4.26
CA ASN A 111 -17.29 -18.25 3.71
C ASN A 111 -16.70 -19.06 2.53
N ASN A 112 -15.39 -19.04 2.30
CA ASN A 112 -14.68 -19.72 1.21
C ASN A 112 -15.22 -19.38 -0.19
N LYS A 113 -15.79 -18.21 -0.40
CA LYS A 113 -16.24 -17.75 -1.70
C LYS A 113 -15.06 -17.15 -2.50
N LYS A 114 -15.13 -17.24 -3.82
CA LYS A 114 -14.15 -16.64 -4.71
C LYS A 114 -14.40 -15.15 -4.86
N LEU A 115 -13.34 -14.36 -4.81
CA LEU A 115 -13.41 -12.93 -5.03
C LEU A 115 -13.63 -12.61 -6.52
N ASN A 116 -14.35 -11.52 -6.78
CA ASN A 116 -14.70 -11.07 -8.12
C ASN A 116 -13.95 -9.77 -8.47
N LEU A 117 -13.02 -9.84 -9.42
CA LEU A 117 -12.20 -8.70 -9.82
C LEU A 117 -13.01 -7.49 -10.34
N PRO A 118 -14.05 -7.64 -11.17
CA PRO A 118 -14.95 -6.54 -11.54
C PRO A 118 -15.55 -5.80 -10.34
N ILE A 119 -15.99 -6.49 -9.30
CA ILE A 119 -16.55 -5.87 -8.09
C ILE A 119 -15.47 -5.07 -7.36
N LEU A 120 -14.29 -5.64 -7.18
CA LEU A 120 -13.14 -4.96 -6.57
C LEU A 120 -12.75 -3.71 -7.35
N ARG A 121 -12.66 -3.80 -8.67
CA ARG A 121 -12.36 -2.65 -9.55
C ARG A 121 -13.41 -1.55 -9.44
N LYS A 122 -14.69 -1.92 -9.33
CA LYS A 122 -15.80 -0.97 -9.18
C LYS A 122 -15.68 -0.12 -7.92
N ALA A 123 -15.08 -0.64 -6.86
CA ALA A 123 -14.85 0.11 -5.62
C ALA A 123 -13.50 0.86 -5.63
N VAL A 124 -12.43 0.22 -6.09
CA VAL A 124 -11.07 0.80 -6.06
C VAL A 124 -10.91 1.92 -7.09
N ASN A 125 -11.41 1.76 -8.31
CA ASN A 125 -11.17 2.74 -9.37
C ASN A 125 -11.76 4.14 -9.07
N PRO A 126 -12.98 4.31 -8.56
CA PRO A 126 -13.50 5.63 -8.19
C PRO A 126 -12.69 6.29 -7.07
N MET A 127 -12.20 5.52 -6.09
CA MET A 127 -11.31 6.02 -5.05
C MET A 127 -10.01 6.56 -5.67
N VAL A 128 -9.37 5.79 -6.55
CA VAL A 128 -8.14 6.22 -7.25
C VAL A 128 -8.37 7.49 -8.06
N GLU A 129 -9.48 7.58 -8.81
CA GLU A 129 -9.84 8.78 -9.56
C GLU A 129 -10.01 10.01 -8.67
N SER A 130 -10.69 9.85 -7.55
CA SER A 130 -10.91 10.91 -6.58
C SER A 130 -9.59 11.37 -5.96
N VAL A 131 -8.71 10.44 -5.55
CA VAL A 131 -7.36 10.78 -5.05
C VAL A 131 -6.51 11.47 -6.12
N ILE A 132 -6.64 11.07 -7.40
CA ILE A 132 -5.95 11.77 -8.52
C ILE A 132 -6.44 13.20 -8.64
N ARG A 133 -7.75 13.46 -8.53
CA ARG A 133 -8.30 14.81 -8.62
C ARG A 133 -7.96 15.68 -7.43
N ASN A 134 -8.13 15.16 -6.22
CA ASN A 134 -7.74 15.85 -4.98
C ASN A 134 -7.55 14.85 -3.82
N PRO A 135 -6.30 14.57 -3.40
CA PRO A 135 -6.03 13.61 -2.33
C PRO A 135 -6.45 14.09 -0.94
N GLU A 136 -6.64 15.40 -0.74
CA GLU A 136 -6.95 15.98 0.57
C GLU A 136 -8.32 15.52 1.08
N ALA A 137 -9.31 15.35 0.18
CA ALA A 137 -10.66 14.92 0.54
C ALA A 137 -10.67 13.54 1.20
N PHE A 138 -9.98 12.56 0.61
CA PHE A 138 -9.84 11.24 1.21
C PHE A 138 -8.97 11.23 2.47
N SER A 139 -7.88 12.00 2.47
CA SER A 139 -7.02 12.15 3.64
C SER A 139 -7.77 12.72 4.84
N TRP A 140 -8.71 13.60 4.61
CA TRP A 140 -9.57 14.17 5.65
C TRP A 140 -10.55 13.12 6.19
N LEU A 141 -11.20 12.34 5.31
CA LEU A 141 -12.14 11.28 5.70
C LEU A 141 -11.47 10.19 6.55
N THR A 142 -10.26 9.77 6.21
CA THR A 142 -9.52 8.75 6.98
C THR A 142 -9.18 9.19 8.40
N ARG A 143 -9.13 10.51 8.68
CA ARG A 143 -8.86 11.06 10.02
C ARG A 143 -10.11 11.15 10.89
N MET A 144 -11.28 11.28 10.29
CA MET A 144 -12.54 11.49 11.04
C MET A 144 -13.15 10.20 11.56
N LYS A 145 -12.57 9.04 11.30
CA LYS A 145 -13.18 7.75 11.63
C LYS A 145 -13.14 7.41 13.11
N SER A 146 -14.25 6.84 13.57
CA SER A 146 -14.44 6.25 14.88
C SER A 146 -13.68 4.93 15.05
N LYS A 147 -13.54 4.49 16.31
CA LYS A 147 -12.73 3.36 16.77
C LYS A 147 -13.27 1.97 16.42
N ASP A 148 -14.43 1.88 15.76
CA ASP A 148 -15.11 0.62 15.54
C ASP A 148 -14.66 -0.03 14.23
N ASP A 149 -14.24 -1.30 14.28
CA ASP A 149 -13.80 -2.17 13.19
C ASP A 149 -12.39 -1.95 12.63
N TYR A 150 -11.41 -2.49 13.35
CA TYR A 150 -9.98 -2.33 13.07
C TYR A 150 -9.52 -2.94 11.72
N THR A 151 -10.00 -4.12 11.34
CA THR A 151 -9.38 -4.90 10.25
C THR A 151 -9.65 -4.34 8.85
N TYR A 152 -10.90 -4.09 8.47
CA TYR A 152 -11.20 -3.54 7.16
C TYR A 152 -10.90 -2.05 7.05
N ASN A 153 -11.06 -1.29 8.15
CA ASN A 153 -10.67 0.12 8.21
C ASN A 153 -9.16 0.30 7.96
N HIS A 154 -8.35 -0.65 8.42
CA HIS A 154 -6.91 -0.67 8.14
C HIS A 154 -6.64 -0.81 6.63
N SER A 155 -7.21 -1.80 5.96
CA SER A 155 -7.02 -2.03 4.53
C SER A 155 -7.53 -0.85 3.68
N VAL A 156 -8.71 -0.29 4.01
CA VAL A 156 -9.27 0.88 3.32
C VAL A 156 -8.36 2.10 3.49
N SER A 157 -7.94 2.39 4.71
CA SER A 157 -7.04 3.53 4.98
C SER A 157 -5.68 3.34 4.31
N THR A 158 -5.13 2.14 4.36
CA THR A 158 -3.86 1.81 3.69
C THR A 158 -3.99 1.99 2.18
N ALA A 159 -5.08 1.54 1.55
CA ALA A 159 -5.31 1.73 0.13
C ALA A 159 -5.34 3.22 -0.26
N ILE A 160 -6.05 4.05 0.52
CA ILE A 160 -6.12 5.49 0.28
C ILE A 160 -4.73 6.14 0.40
N TRP A 161 -3.99 5.85 1.48
CA TRP A 161 -2.67 6.44 1.70
C TRP A 161 -1.63 5.96 0.69
N SER A 162 -1.65 4.68 0.32
CA SER A 162 -0.75 4.14 -0.70
C SER A 162 -0.99 4.78 -2.07
N VAL A 163 -2.26 4.97 -2.47
CA VAL A 163 -2.60 5.65 -3.73
C VAL A 163 -2.20 7.13 -3.68
N ALA A 164 -2.42 7.82 -2.55
CA ALA A 164 -2.01 9.21 -2.39
C ALA A 164 -0.49 9.36 -2.47
N LEU A 165 0.27 8.46 -1.86
CA LEU A 165 1.73 8.41 -1.96
C LEU A 165 2.18 8.08 -3.38
N GLY A 166 1.60 7.06 -4.02
CA GLY A 166 1.90 6.72 -5.41
C GLY A 166 1.61 7.87 -6.38
N ARG A 167 0.52 8.63 -6.16
CA ARG A 167 0.22 9.87 -6.90
C ARG A 167 1.35 10.90 -6.71
N GLN A 168 1.83 11.10 -5.50
CA GLN A 168 2.92 12.03 -5.20
C GLN A 168 4.23 11.60 -5.86
N LEU A 169 4.49 10.30 -5.96
CA LEU A 169 5.62 9.73 -6.69
C LEU A 169 5.45 9.80 -8.21
N GLY A 170 4.31 10.25 -8.72
CA GLY A 170 4.06 10.37 -10.14
C GLY A 170 3.75 9.05 -10.85
N LEU A 171 3.30 8.02 -10.12
CA LEU A 171 2.94 6.73 -10.72
C LEU A 171 1.78 6.88 -11.70
N PRO A 172 1.80 6.19 -12.85
CA PRO A 172 0.71 6.22 -13.79
C PRO A 172 -0.58 5.65 -13.18
N LYS A 173 -1.74 6.10 -13.65
CA LYS A 173 -3.06 5.71 -13.14
C LYS A 173 -3.23 4.19 -13.02
N ARG A 174 -2.74 3.42 -14.00
CA ARG A 174 -2.78 1.96 -13.98
C ARG A 174 -2.09 1.38 -12.74
N ASP A 175 -0.93 1.95 -12.38
CA ASP A 175 -0.15 1.51 -11.22
C ASP A 175 -0.79 1.96 -9.92
N LEU A 176 -1.40 3.15 -9.88
CA LEU A 176 -2.22 3.59 -8.75
C LEU A 176 -3.42 2.66 -8.51
N GLN A 177 -4.05 2.15 -9.57
CA GLN A 177 -5.14 1.17 -9.45
C GLN A 177 -4.63 -0.17 -8.91
N SER A 178 -3.49 -0.65 -9.38
CA SER A 178 -2.85 -1.87 -8.85
C SER A 178 -2.44 -1.69 -7.38
N LEU A 179 -1.88 -0.53 -7.03
CA LEU A 179 -1.46 -0.19 -5.68
C LEU A 179 -2.66 -0.14 -4.72
N GLY A 180 -3.74 0.54 -5.10
CA GLY A 180 -4.98 0.57 -4.30
C GLY A 180 -5.61 -0.81 -4.14
N MET A 181 -5.58 -1.65 -5.18
CA MET A 181 -6.05 -3.03 -5.13
C MET A 181 -5.19 -3.88 -4.18
N GLY A 182 -3.87 -3.80 -4.31
CA GLY A 182 -2.94 -4.53 -3.47
C GLY A 182 -3.09 -4.15 -2.00
N ALA A 183 -3.19 -2.85 -1.71
CA ALA A 183 -3.37 -2.34 -0.35
C ALA A 183 -4.74 -2.68 0.26
N LEU A 184 -5.77 -2.92 -0.55
CA LEU A 184 -7.05 -3.44 -0.07
C LEU A 184 -6.98 -4.93 0.31
N LEU A 185 -6.12 -5.70 -0.39
CA LEU A 185 -6.09 -7.16 -0.33
C LEU A 185 -4.89 -7.76 0.43
N PHE A 186 -3.87 -6.97 0.80
CA PHE A 186 -2.61 -7.51 1.35
C PHE A 186 -2.78 -8.34 2.62
N ASP A 187 -3.78 -8.03 3.42
CA ASP A 187 -4.04 -8.62 4.74
C ASP A 187 -5.23 -9.61 4.76
N VAL A 188 -5.86 -9.90 3.60
CA VAL A 188 -7.06 -10.75 3.54
C VAL A 188 -6.83 -12.17 4.06
N GLY A 189 -5.62 -12.66 4.03
CA GLY A 189 -5.24 -13.97 4.58
C GLY A 189 -5.38 -14.08 6.09
N LYS A 190 -5.50 -12.96 6.81
CA LYS A 190 -5.81 -12.95 8.25
C LYS A 190 -7.13 -13.65 8.55
N MET A 191 -8.09 -13.62 7.61
CA MET A 191 -9.38 -14.33 7.75
C MET A 191 -9.24 -15.86 7.81
N LYS A 192 -8.08 -16.41 7.48
CA LYS A 192 -7.76 -17.86 7.60
C LYS A 192 -7.06 -18.21 8.91
N LEU A 193 -6.71 -17.21 9.71
CA LEU A 193 -6.08 -17.44 11.01
C LEU A 193 -7.14 -17.61 12.10
N PRO A 194 -6.80 -18.31 13.22
CA PRO A 194 -7.70 -18.42 14.36
C PRO A 194 -8.06 -17.04 14.92
N GLU A 195 -9.34 -16.78 15.12
CA GLU A 195 -9.86 -15.51 15.63
C GLU A 195 -9.22 -15.10 16.97
N LYS A 196 -9.03 -16.07 17.88
CA LYS A 196 -8.35 -15.86 19.17
C LYS A 196 -6.93 -15.29 19.00
N LEU A 197 -6.25 -15.62 17.90
CA LEU A 197 -4.92 -15.12 17.62
C LEU A 197 -4.97 -13.67 17.11
N ILE A 198 -5.91 -13.38 16.23
CA ILE A 198 -6.08 -12.03 15.65
C ILE A 198 -6.50 -11.03 16.72
N ASN A 199 -7.41 -11.42 17.59
CA ASN A 199 -7.98 -10.57 18.64
C ASN A 199 -7.16 -10.58 19.95
N ASN A 200 -5.97 -11.21 19.97
CA ASN A 200 -5.11 -11.26 21.16
C ASN A 200 -4.51 -9.86 21.45
N PRO A 201 -4.88 -9.21 22.57
CA PRO A 201 -4.35 -7.89 22.93
C PRO A 201 -2.92 -7.94 23.48
N ASN A 202 -2.41 -9.14 23.77
CA ASN A 202 -1.10 -9.35 24.39
C ASN A 202 0.02 -9.47 23.34
N ARG A 203 1.25 -9.45 23.81
CA ARG A 203 2.41 -9.76 22.96
C ARG A 203 2.35 -11.23 22.55
N PHE A 204 2.57 -11.46 21.26
CA PHE A 204 2.64 -12.81 20.70
C PHE A 204 3.89 -13.55 21.16
N SER A 205 3.73 -14.82 21.51
CA SER A 205 4.85 -15.75 21.60
C SER A 205 5.50 -15.97 20.21
N GLN A 206 6.69 -16.54 20.18
CA GLN A 206 7.36 -16.83 18.90
C GLN A 206 6.54 -17.78 18.01
N ALA A 207 5.85 -18.75 18.62
CA ALA A 207 5.00 -19.69 17.90
C ALA A 207 3.78 -19.00 17.30
N GLU A 208 3.09 -18.14 18.07
CA GLU A 208 1.96 -17.34 17.59
C GLU A 208 2.39 -16.37 16.50
N PHE A 209 3.54 -15.71 16.65
CA PHE A 209 4.07 -14.82 15.63
C PHE A 209 4.38 -15.56 14.33
N ASN A 210 4.93 -16.77 14.41
CA ASN A 210 5.16 -17.60 13.22
C ASN A 210 3.85 -18.02 12.55
N LEU A 211 2.79 -18.22 13.32
CA LEU A 211 1.47 -18.50 12.77
C LEU A 211 0.87 -17.27 12.11
N ILE A 212 1.01 -16.08 12.72
CA ILE A 212 0.55 -14.81 12.12
C ILE A 212 1.22 -14.56 10.78
N LYS A 213 2.51 -14.81 10.63
CA LYS A 213 3.22 -14.63 9.35
C LYS A 213 2.59 -15.39 8.18
N LYS A 214 1.89 -16.49 8.45
CA LYS A 214 1.20 -17.28 7.41
C LYS A 214 0.08 -16.51 6.71
N HIS A 215 -0.41 -15.39 7.29
CA HIS A 215 -1.40 -14.59 6.58
C HIS A 215 -0.90 -14.10 5.23
N VAL A 216 0.41 -13.86 5.06
CA VAL A 216 1.00 -13.46 3.78
C VAL A 216 0.79 -14.56 2.74
N GLU A 217 1.15 -15.81 3.08
CA GLU A 217 0.93 -16.96 2.21
C GLU A 217 -0.55 -17.13 1.86
N TYR A 218 -1.43 -17.10 2.85
CA TYR A 218 -2.87 -17.18 2.63
C TYR A 218 -3.43 -16.01 1.79
N SER A 219 -2.90 -14.79 1.97
CA SER A 219 -3.28 -13.64 1.13
C SER A 219 -2.85 -13.86 -0.32
N VAL A 220 -1.65 -14.37 -0.54
CA VAL A 220 -1.14 -14.69 -1.88
C VAL A 220 -2.02 -15.73 -2.57
N ASP A 221 -2.34 -16.83 -1.89
CA ASP A 221 -3.20 -17.89 -2.43
C ASP A 221 -4.59 -17.35 -2.84
N ILE A 222 -5.18 -16.53 -1.96
CA ILE A 222 -6.48 -15.89 -2.24
C ILE A 222 -6.37 -14.97 -3.46
N VAL A 223 -5.38 -14.08 -3.48
CA VAL A 223 -5.25 -13.06 -4.51
C VAL A 223 -4.89 -13.69 -5.87
N GLN A 224 -4.01 -14.67 -5.92
CA GLN A 224 -3.67 -15.40 -7.14
C GLN A 224 -4.85 -16.19 -7.70
N SER A 225 -5.80 -16.60 -6.85
CA SER A 225 -7.02 -17.28 -7.31
C SER A 225 -8.01 -16.37 -8.03
N ILE A 226 -7.82 -15.03 -8.01
CA ILE A 226 -8.70 -14.05 -8.67
C ILE A 226 -8.37 -14.01 -10.17
N PRO A 227 -9.28 -14.42 -11.07
CA PRO A 227 -8.99 -14.39 -12.50
C PRO A 227 -8.69 -12.99 -13.02
N GLY A 228 -7.55 -12.81 -13.69
CA GLY A 228 -7.14 -11.55 -14.30
C GLY A 228 -6.60 -10.50 -13.32
N ILE A 229 -6.23 -10.91 -12.10
CA ILE A 229 -5.47 -10.05 -11.18
C ILE A 229 -4.11 -9.68 -11.80
N ASN A 230 -3.62 -8.49 -11.46
CA ASN A 230 -2.33 -8.00 -11.96
C ASN A 230 -1.19 -8.54 -11.09
N ASP A 231 -0.08 -8.94 -11.71
CA ASP A 231 1.10 -9.45 -11.02
C ASP A 231 1.67 -8.46 -9.99
N ASN A 232 1.60 -7.15 -10.26
CA ASN A 232 2.02 -6.12 -9.31
C ASN A 232 1.21 -6.15 -8.00
N VAL A 233 -0.07 -6.56 -8.06
CA VAL A 233 -0.91 -6.74 -6.87
C VAL A 233 -0.40 -7.91 -6.04
N VAL A 234 -0.10 -9.04 -6.70
CA VAL A 234 0.46 -10.22 -6.04
C VAL A 234 1.81 -9.90 -5.42
N GLU A 235 2.68 -9.23 -6.16
CA GLU A 235 4.01 -8.81 -5.69
C GLU A 235 3.92 -7.92 -4.43
N MET A 236 3.00 -6.94 -4.41
CA MET A 236 2.74 -6.12 -3.23
C MET A 236 2.30 -6.97 -2.05
N VAL A 237 1.36 -7.91 -2.26
CA VAL A 237 0.85 -8.79 -1.21
C VAL A 237 1.97 -9.69 -0.64
N VAL A 238 2.84 -10.23 -1.48
CA VAL A 238 4.00 -11.03 -1.02
C VAL A 238 4.95 -10.21 -0.17
N THR A 239 5.18 -8.93 -0.51
CA THR A 239 6.33 -8.16 -0.02
C THR A 239 6.00 -7.10 1.03
N HIS A 240 4.72 -6.92 1.41
CA HIS A 240 4.30 -5.85 2.32
C HIS A 240 4.88 -5.94 3.75
N HIS A 241 5.41 -7.09 4.15
CA HIS A 241 6.13 -7.28 5.41
C HIS A 241 7.64 -7.38 5.25
N GLU A 242 8.16 -7.18 4.04
CA GLU A 242 9.60 -7.10 3.86
C GLU A 242 10.15 -5.80 4.48
N ARG A 243 11.39 -5.82 4.91
CA ARG A 243 12.06 -4.67 5.54
C ARG A 243 13.37 -4.38 4.84
N HIS A 244 13.66 -3.10 4.68
CA HIS A 244 14.86 -2.62 3.98
C HIS A 244 16.16 -3.30 4.45
N ASN A 245 16.28 -3.63 5.73
CA ASN A 245 17.45 -4.31 6.30
C ASN A 245 17.46 -5.84 6.11
N GLY A 246 16.42 -6.42 5.49
CA GLY A 246 16.27 -7.85 5.27
C GLY A 246 15.75 -8.63 6.48
N SER A 247 15.31 -7.95 7.57
CA SER A 247 14.69 -8.61 8.73
C SER A 247 13.20 -8.87 8.56
N GLY A 248 12.65 -8.59 7.39
CA GLY A 248 11.25 -8.83 7.04
C GLY A 248 10.96 -10.29 6.69
N TYR A 249 9.76 -10.52 6.20
CA TYR A 249 9.29 -11.83 5.76
C TYR A 249 8.32 -11.67 4.59
N PRO A 250 8.02 -12.70 3.79
CA PRO A 250 8.45 -14.10 3.94
C PRO A 250 9.86 -14.39 3.41
N ASN A 251 10.40 -13.58 2.50
CA ASN A 251 11.61 -13.90 1.73
C ASN A 251 12.88 -13.26 2.31
N GLY A 252 12.78 -12.32 3.26
CA GLY A 252 13.91 -11.59 3.81
C GLY A 252 14.61 -10.70 2.78
N LEU A 253 13.84 -10.12 1.86
CA LEU A 253 14.36 -9.23 0.81
C LEU A 253 15.00 -7.99 1.43
N LYS A 254 16.11 -7.52 0.82
CA LYS A 254 16.90 -6.42 1.35
C LYS A 254 17.05 -5.29 0.34
N GLY A 255 16.86 -4.06 0.80
CA GLY A 255 17.14 -2.85 0.03
C GLY A 255 16.35 -2.81 -1.28
N ASN A 256 17.06 -2.69 -2.39
CA ASN A 256 16.44 -2.58 -3.72
C ASN A 256 15.82 -3.87 -4.26
N LYS A 257 16.00 -5.01 -3.56
CA LYS A 257 15.29 -6.24 -3.92
C LYS A 257 13.81 -6.19 -3.53
N ILE A 258 13.42 -5.31 -2.61
CA ILE A 258 12.02 -5.07 -2.29
C ILE A 258 11.41 -4.23 -3.42
N PRO A 259 10.35 -4.71 -4.09
CA PRO A 259 9.65 -3.97 -5.13
C PRO A 259 9.08 -2.65 -4.62
N LEU A 260 8.88 -1.68 -5.53
CA LEU A 260 8.36 -0.36 -5.16
C LEU A 260 7.01 -0.46 -4.44
N PHE A 261 6.09 -1.29 -4.92
CA PHE A 261 4.77 -1.45 -4.30
C PHE A 261 4.84 -2.07 -2.90
N GLY A 262 5.81 -2.94 -2.65
CA GLY A 262 6.08 -3.46 -1.31
C GLY A 262 6.73 -2.45 -0.36
N LYS A 263 7.38 -1.41 -0.90
CA LYS A 263 7.96 -0.31 -0.10
C LYS A 263 6.93 0.77 0.25
N ILE A 264 5.94 1.00 -0.63
CA ILE A 264 4.82 1.93 -0.41
C ILE A 264 3.85 1.37 0.61
#